data_d1debb97e48b1c9e97345ea3e63c1e20
#
_entry.id   d1debb97e48b1c9e97345ea3e63c1e20
#
_cell.length_a   1.000
_cell.length_b   1.000
_cell.length_c   1.000
_cell.angle_alpha   90.00
_cell.angle_beta   90.00
_cell.angle_gamma   90.00
#
_symmetry.space_group_name_H-M   'P 1'
#
loop_
_entity.id
_entity.type
_entity.pdbx_description
1 polymer ?
#
loop_
_entity_poly.entity_id
_entity_poly.type
_entity_poly.pdbx_seq_one_letter_code
_entity_poly.pdbx_strand_id
1 'polypeptide(L)'
;MKSSRVKLISFIFLFFLIQSSYQFNLDNSIELIKNFINPSGFIFQLIKLRLIEMEEDFSCTLCKRLTDAVRTTVEEKYTPDELIHIAVLFCSFGKSYDYCNSFLSSYGIPLLKNVFLRLTNADNFCHTLGFCLEGEECEDTYDYAIRLLKDKPNKKREPIDTTAPTLRMLQLTDTHFDPLYKEGASVYCDAKVCCHEPASNYSRIKSGKFGSYINCDTSLNTLTSFAQAAKELEPDFIIWTGDNPEHNDAYNGSQEEVYYATQTIKDTIEEAFGNITVYPVIGNHEVYPNDLWKPGNYKIFEELAEIYKDYFFDEEAYESFSKYGYYTEVHPGTNLRIIALNCIYCDAADYHLLSTTHEEAKAEFIWLEKVLREAEKNNEYVYILDHFPINGDFTLYECSKRLRALFDRFDYIIRGYFSGHTHQEDISPVRRYFEPRPIININYIAPSLSTSDGGNPSFRIYTIDSNTKNIIDYEQYRMNLTEANEKGEATWHLSHKATELFNVTDLTEIENMTKINVEGEYIMKRYADTATEKQMHDKKEIKKAKCTITTDSHVDYVKCAEIGLFSADYFYSVFNDISGEWGKKEEK
;
A
#
# COMPACT_ATOMS: atom_id res chain seq x y z
N MET A 1 5.64 -42.20 -14.08
CA MET A 1 5.50 -41.65 -12.73
C MET A 1 6.56 -40.61 -12.34
N LYS A 2 7.87 -40.73 -12.69
CA LYS A 2 8.87 -39.68 -12.39
C LYS A 2 8.68 -38.37 -13.17
N SER A 3 8.15 -38.39 -14.37
CA SER A 3 7.95 -37.20 -15.23
C SER A 3 6.85 -36.26 -14.76
N SER A 4 5.79 -36.77 -14.11
CA SER A 4 4.71 -35.92 -13.59
C SER A 4 5.08 -35.17 -12.28
N ARG A 5 6.00 -35.74 -11.49
CA ARG A 5 6.47 -35.10 -10.23
C ARG A 5 7.30 -33.85 -10.49
N VAL A 6 8.19 -33.87 -11.49
CA VAL A 6 8.99 -32.72 -11.89
C VAL A 6 8.12 -31.58 -12.42
N LYS A 7 7.03 -31.92 -13.13
CA LYS A 7 6.12 -30.92 -13.73
C LYS A 7 5.26 -30.18 -12.71
N LEU A 8 4.88 -30.84 -11.61
CA LEU A 8 4.11 -30.23 -10.53
C LEU A 8 4.97 -29.27 -9.67
N ILE A 9 6.19 -29.71 -9.36
CA ILE A 9 7.19 -28.87 -8.68
C ILE A 9 7.47 -27.61 -9.51
N SER A 10 7.57 -27.73 -10.84
CA SER A 10 7.76 -26.62 -11.75
C SER A 10 6.57 -25.64 -11.77
N PHE A 11 5.35 -26.08 -11.52
CA PHE A 11 4.16 -25.23 -11.49
C PHE A 11 4.08 -24.41 -10.19
N ILE A 12 4.28 -25.04 -9.03
CA ILE A 12 4.39 -24.36 -7.72
C ILE A 12 5.56 -23.37 -7.77
N PHE A 13 6.63 -23.75 -8.46
CA PHE A 13 7.84 -22.96 -8.63
C PHE A 13 7.66 -21.76 -9.54
N LEU A 14 6.93 -21.89 -10.64
CA LEU A 14 6.56 -20.78 -11.53
C LEU A 14 5.75 -19.72 -10.76
N PHE A 15 4.93 -20.17 -9.82
CA PHE A 15 4.13 -19.34 -8.93
C PHE A 15 5.00 -18.49 -7.98
N PHE A 16 6.00 -19.11 -7.33
CA PHE A 16 6.92 -18.38 -6.46
C PHE A 16 7.88 -17.45 -7.22
N LEU A 17 8.32 -17.82 -8.41
CA LEU A 17 9.18 -16.98 -9.25
C LEU A 17 8.44 -15.74 -9.78
N ILE A 18 7.15 -15.82 -10.01
CA ILE A 18 6.35 -14.68 -10.47
C ILE A 18 6.19 -13.65 -9.34
N GLN A 19 6.04 -14.08 -8.11
CA GLN A 19 5.90 -13.19 -6.96
C GLN A 19 7.22 -12.49 -6.57
N SER A 20 8.37 -13.16 -6.76
CA SER A 20 9.70 -12.57 -6.51
C SER A 20 10.21 -11.69 -7.66
N SER A 21 9.45 -11.55 -8.76
CA SER A 21 9.94 -10.95 -10.02
C SER A 21 9.96 -9.41 -10.06
N TYR A 22 9.72 -8.72 -8.95
CA TYR A 22 9.84 -7.24 -8.94
C TYR A 22 11.27 -6.73 -9.24
N GLN A 23 12.29 -7.60 -9.24
CA GLN A 23 13.66 -7.24 -9.62
C GLN A 23 14.43 -8.31 -10.43
N PHE A 24 13.77 -9.34 -10.95
CA PHE A 24 14.48 -10.32 -11.78
C PHE A 24 14.64 -9.83 -13.23
N ASN A 25 15.88 -9.86 -13.70
CA ASN A 25 16.16 -9.71 -15.13
C ASN A 25 15.50 -10.90 -15.86
N LEU A 26 14.32 -10.66 -16.39
CA LEU A 26 13.38 -11.64 -16.95
C LEU A 26 14.04 -12.52 -18.04
N ASP A 27 15.04 -11.97 -18.77
CA ASP A 27 15.68 -12.64 -19.89
C ASP A 27 16.54 -13.84 -19.48
N ASN A 28 17.28 -13.75 -18.37
CA ASN A 28 18.09 -14.85 -17.87
C ASN A 28 17.24 -15.94 -17.19
N SER A 29 16.17 -15.56 -16.52
CA SER A 29 15.26 -16.50 -15.86
C SER A 29 14.39 -17.23 -16.87
N ILE A 30 13.98 -16.57 -17.95
CA ILE A 30 13.23 -17.18 -19.06
C ILE A 30 14.10 -18.22 -19.79
N GLU A 31 15.39 -18.01 -19.93
CA GLU A 31 16.30 -18.97 -20.60
C GLU A 31 16.53 -20.23 -19.74
N LEU A 32 16.61 -20.08 -18.42
CA LEU A 32 16.64 -21.20 -17.47
C LEU A 32 15.32 -21.96 -17.45
N ILE A 33 14.19 -21.27 -17.43
CA ILE A 33 12.84 -21.84 -17.51
C ILE A 33 12.62 -22.54 -18.87
N LYS A 34 13.10 -21.98 -19.97
CA LYS A 34 13.05 -22.60 -21.31
C LYS A 34 13.82 -23.92 -21.36
N ASN A 35 14.95 -24.02 -20.68
CA ASN A 35 15.75 -25.25 -20.62
C ASN A 35 15.13 -26.31 -19.69
N PHE A 36 14.32 -25.91 -18.71
CA PHE A 36 13.61 -26.82 -17.80
C PHE A 36 12.21 -27.24 -18.31
N ILE A 37 11.53 -26.36 -19.05
CA ILE A 37 10.22 -26.63 -19.67
C ILE A 37 10.49 -27.06 -21.09
N ASN A 38 10.61 -28.36 -21.31
CA ASN A 38 10.65 -28.95 -22.66
C ASN A 38 9.50 -28.32 -23.49
N PRO A 39 9.78 -27.71 -24.68
CA PRO A 39 8.76 -27.10 -25.55
C PRO A 39 7.59 -28.00 -25.94
N SER A 40 7.76 -29.31 -25.81
CA SER A 40 6.71 -30.33 -25.97
C SER A 40 5.98 -30.65 -24.67
N GLY A 41 6.34 -29.98 -23.54
CA GLY A 41 5.75 -30.24 -22.23
C GLY A 41 4.32 -29.73 -22.13
N PHE A 42 3.50 -30.44 -21.36
CA PHE A 42 2.08 -30.21 -21.15
C PHE A 42 1.77 -28.76 -20.69
N ILE A 43 2.60 -28.15 -19.83
CA ILE A 43 2.43 -26.78 -19.33
C ILE A 43 2.63 -25.75 -20.45
N PHE A 44 3.62 -25.93 -21.33
CA PHE A 44 3.84 -25.03 -22.46
C PHE A 44 2.70 -25.13 -23.48
N GLN A 45 2.13 -26.31 -23.66
CA GLN A 45 0.94 -26.51 -24.49
C GLN A 45 -0.30 -25.88 -23.84
N LEU A 46 -0.46 -25.92 -22.53
CA LEU A 46 -1.55 -25.25 -21.81
C LEU A 46 -1.47 -23.70 -21.93
N ILE A 47 -0.27 -23.14 -21.80
CA ILE A 47 -0.04 -21.71 -22.01
C ILE A 47 -0.30 -21.33 -23.48
N LYS A 48 0.05 -22.17 -24.43
CA LYS A 48 -0.15 -21.96 -25.86
C LYS A 48 -1.61 -22.16 -26.30
N LEU A 49 -2.34 -23.07 -25.65
CA LEU A 49 -3.77 -23.32 -25.90
C LEU A 49 -4.67 -22.16 -25.41
N ARG A 50 -4.23 -21.35 -24.46
CA ARG A 50 -4.93 -20.14 -24.03
C ARG A 50 -4.89 -18.98 -25.05
N LEU A 51 -4.00 -19.04 -26.04
CA LEU A 51 -3.98 -18.10 -27.18
C LEU A 51 -5.02 -18.44 -28.25
N ILE A 52 -5.76 -19.55 -28.08
CA ILE A 52 -6.87 -19.95 -28.94
C ILE A 52 -8.13 -19.79 -28.07
N GLU A 53 -9.10 -19.01 -28.53
CA GLU A 53 -10.43 -18.87 -27.93
C GLU A 53 -10.98 -20.26 -27.57
N MET A 54 -11.03 -20.56 -26.27
CA MET A 54 -11.60 -21.82 -25.77
C MET A 54 -12.92 -21.51 -25.09
N GLU A 55 -13.90 -22.37 -25.27
CA GLU A 55 -15.19 -22.31 -24.60
C GLU A 55 -15.01 -22.25 -23.06
N GLU A 56 -15.74 -21.35 -22.39
CA GLU A 56 -15.62 -21.01 -20.95
C GLU A 56 -15.65 -22.23 -20.02
N ASP A 57 -16.46 -23.23 -20.33
CA ASP A 57 -16.61 -24.46 -19.54
C ASP A 57 -15.33 -25.31 -19.41
N PHE A 58 -14.47 -25.28 -20.41
CA PHE A 58 -13.24 -26.09 -20.40
C PHE A 58 -12.16 -25.48 -19.50
N SER A 59 -12.04 -24.16 -19.47
CA SER A 59 -11.05 -23.46 -18.65
C SER A 59 -11.36 -23.61 -17.16
N CYS A 60 -12.61 -23.51 -16.78
CA CYS A 60 -13.10 -23.71 -15.42
C CYS A 60 -12.84 -25.15 -14.93
N THR A 61 -13.27 -26.16 -15.70
CA THR A 61 -13.05 -27.58 -15.37
C THR A 61 -11.56 -27.93 -15.27
N LEU A 62 -10.73 -27.38 -16.14
CA LEU A 62 -9.29 -27.59 -16.11
C LEU A 62 -8.63 -26.96 -14.89
N CYS A 63 -9.01 -25.72 -14.55
CA CYS A 63 -8.54 -25.04 -13.35
C CYS A 63 -8.88 -25.84 -12.09
N LYS A 64 -10.14 -26.27 -11.91
CA LYS A 64 -10.59 -27.06 -10.77
C LYS A 64 -9.79 -28.36 -10.62
N ARG A 65 -9.61 -29.11 -11.71
CA ARG A 65 -8.82 -30.36 -11.69
C ARG A 65 -7.35 -30.14 -11.36
N LEU A 66 -6.76 -29.05 -11.85
CA LEU A 66 -5.37 -28.70 -11.53
C LEU A 66 -5.23 -28.31 -10.05
N THR A 67 -6.16 -27.51 -9.54
CA THR A 67 -6.19 -27.09 -8.12
C THR A 67 -6.31 -28.31 -7.20
N ASP A 68 -7.25 -29.22 -7.47
CA ASP A 68 -7.42 -30.44 -6.69
C ASP A 68 -6.19 -31.37 -6.76
N ALA A 69 -5.58 -31.50 -7.94
CA ALA A 69 -4.36 -32.30 -8.09
C ALA A 69 -3.17 -31.70 -7.32
N VAL A 70 -3.04 -30.37 -7.27
CA VAL A 70 -2.02 -29.67 -6.47
C VAL A 70 -2.27 -29.90 -5.00
N ARG A 71 -3.50 -29.63 -4.52
CA ARG A 71 -3.90 -29.84 -3.14
C ARG A 71 -3.62 -31.26 -2.67
N THR A 72 -4.15 -32.26 -3.36
CA THR A 72 -3.97 -33.67 -2.99
C THR A 72 -2.48 -34.08 -2.95
N THR A 73 -1.65 -33.51 -3.84
CA THR A 73 -0.22 -33.83 -3.87
C THR A 73 0.53 -33.19 -2.71
N VAL A 74 0.16 -31.96 -2.33
CA VAL A 74 0.75 -31.24 -1.18
C VAL A 74 0.33 -31.91 0.11
N GLU A 75 -0.96 -32.19 0.31
CA GLU A 75 -1.48 -32.83 1.53
C GLU A 75 -0.94 -34.25 1.77
N GLU A 76 -0.74 -35.04 0.70
CA GLU A 76 -0.39 -36.46 0.83
C GLU A 76 1.13 -36.75 0.83
N LYS A 77 1.99 -35.85 0.32
CA LYS A 77 3.37 -36.21 -0.04
C LYS A 77 4.47 -35.32 0.50
N TYR A 78 4.18 -34.08 0.85
CA TYR A 78 5.20 -33.11 1.28
C TYR A 78 4.69 -32.24 2.41
N THR A 79 5.54 -32.03 3.41
CA THR A 79 5.31 -30.96 4.40
C THR A 79 5.57 -29.58 3.79
N PRO A 80 4.94 -28.51 4.30
CA PRO A 80 5.25 -27.16 3.88
C PRO A 80 6.76 -26.85 3.95
N ASP A 81 7.45 -27.32 4.99
CA ASP A 81 8.88 -27.09 5.18
C ASP A 81 9.73 -27.80 4.10
N GLU A 82 9.37 -29.01 3.66
CA GLU A 82 10.04 -29.69 2.53
C GLU A 82 9.85 -28.94 1.21
N LEU A 83 8.67 -28.37 0.98
CA LEU A 83 8.41 -27.56 -0.22
C LEU A 83 9.21 -26.26 -0.21
N ILE A 84 9.27 -25.59 0.93
CA ILE A 84 10.08 -24.37 1.10
C ILE A 84 11.56 -24.68 0.91
N HIS A 85 12.07 -25.76 1.50
CA HIS A 85 13.46 -26.17 1.29
C HIS A 85 13.83 -26.38 -0.18
N ILE A 86 12.95 -27.01 -0.94
CA ILE A 86 13.10 -27.17 -2.39
C ILE A 86 13.11 -25.79 -3.08
N ALA A 87 12.21 -24.89 -2.69
CA ALA A 87 12.14 -23.52 -3.24
C ALA A 87 13.41 -22.73 -2.93
N VAL A 88 13.94 -22.82 -1.71
CA VAL A 88 15.21 -22.19 -1.30
C VAL A 88 16.37 -22.64 -2.20
N LEU A 89 16.50 -23.95 -2.43
CA LEU A 89 17.56 -24.49 -3.30
C LEU A 89 17.50 -23.92 -4.72
N PHE A 90 16.32 -23.72 -5.26
CA PHE A 90 16.18 -23.12 -6.60
C PHE A 90 16.42 -21.61 -6.60
N CYS A 91 15.91 -20.87 -5.63
CA CYS A 91 16.18 -19.44 -5.48
C CYS A 91 17.70 -19.19 -5.41
N SER A 92 18.44 -20.07 -4.75
CA SER A 92 19.90 -19.99 -4.58
C SER A 92 20.72 -20.11 -5.86
N PHE A 93 20.11 -20.41 -6.99
CA PHE A 93 20.77 -20.27 -8.31
C PHE A 93 20.89 -18.82 -8.76
N GLY A 94 20.08 -17.90 -8.21
CA GLY A 94 20.08 -16.47 -8.60
C GLY A 94 20.40 -15.50 -7.48
N LYS A 95 20.25 -15.91 -6.21
CA LYS A 95 20.49 -15.12 -5.01
C LYS A 95 21.31 -15.94 -4.00
N SER A 96 21.80 -15.32 -2.90
CA SER A 96 22.47 -16.09 -1.86
C SER A 96 21.50 -17.08 -1.18
N TYR A 97 22.04 -18.19 -0.68
CA TYR A 97 21.23 -19.18 0.06
C TYR A 97 20.58 -18.55 1.29
N ASP A 98 21.32 -17.71 2.01
CA ASP A 98 20.83 -17.08 3.24
C ASP A 98 19.66 -16.13 2.95
N TYR A 99 19.74 -15.31 1.91
CA TYR A 99 18.62 -14.49 1.45
C TYR A 99 17.40 -15.35 1.11
N CYS A 100 17.57 -16.34 0.24
CA CYS A 100 16.49 -17.23 -0.20
C CYS A 100 15.85 -17.97 0.97
N ASN A 101 16.66 -18.45 1.91
CA ASN A 101 16.17 -19.16 3.09
C ASN A 101 15.36 -18.23 4.01
N SER A 102 15.86 -17.03 4.31
CA SER A 102 15.15 -16.04 5.13
C SER A 102 13.84 -15.62 4.50
N PHE A 103 13.86 -15.23 3.24
CA PHE A 103 12.69 -14.78 2.50
C PHE A 103 11.62 -15.88 2.40
N LEU A 104 11.96 -17.04 1.88
CA LEU A 104 10.99 -18.12 1.65
C LEU A 104 10.51 -18.78 2.95
N SER A 105 11.32 -18.80 4.02
CA SER A 105 10.85 -19.27 5.33
C SER A 105 9.87 -18.30 5.97
N SER A 106 10.02 -17.00 5.76
CA SER A 106 9.14 -15.97 6.33
C SER A 106 7.85 -15.82 5.55
N TYR A 107 7.91 -15.61 4.24
CA TYR A 107 6.72 -15.39 3.41
C TYR A 107 6.14 -16.67 2.83
N GLY A 108 6.96 -17.63 2.43
CA GLY A 108 6.53 -18.84 1.75
C GLY A 108 5.76 -19.81 2.65
N ILE A 109 6.12 -19.92 3.94
CA ILE A 109 5.41 -20.81 4.87
C ILE A 109 3.98 -20.31 5.16
N PRO A 110 3.76 -19.03 5.52
CA PRO A 110 2.40 -18.49 5.64
C PRO A 110 1.60 -18.63 4.35
N LEU A 111 2.18 -18.31 3.21
CA LEU A 111 1.54 -18.46 1.91
C LEU A 111 1.09 -19.91 1.66
N LEU A 112 1.97 -20.89 1.84
CA LEU A 112 1.62 -22.29 1.67
C LEU A 112 0.55 -22.76 2.65
N LYS A 113 0.71 -22.48 3.95
CA LYS A 113 -0.21 -22.96 4.99
C LYS A 113 -1.55 -22.26 4.96
N ASN A 114 -1.58 -20.97 4.73
CA ASN A 114 -2.77 -20.16 4.89
C ASN A 114 -3.53 -20.00 3.57
N VAL A 115 -2.85 -19.99 2.45
CA VAL A 115 -3.48 -19.83 1.14
C VAL A 115 -3.70 -21.18 0.48
N PHE A 116 -2.64 -21.92 0.19
CA PHE A 116 -2.77 -23.15 -0.60
C PHE A 116 -3.43 -24.32 0.12
N LEU A 117 -3.16 -24.51 1.42
CA LEU A 117 -3.74 -25.64 2.16
C LEU A 117 -5.17 -25.35 2.65
N ARG A 118 -5.55 -24.07 2.79
CA ARG A 118 -6.90 -23.67 3.19
C ARG A 118 -7.82 -23.28 2.03
N LEU A 119 -7.32 -23.13 0.81
CA LEU A 119 -8.13 -23.05 -0.38
C LEU A 119 -8.80 -24.43 -0.61
N THR A 120 -9.72 -24.76 0.30
CA THR A 120 -10.39 -26.05 0.40
C THR A 120 -11.36 -26.30 -0.74
N ASN A 121 -11.65 -25.28 -1.56
CA ASN A 121 -12.61 -25.37 -2.64
C ASN A 121 -12.00 -24.90 -3.96
N ALA A 122 -11.76 -25.84 -4.88
CA ALA A 122 -11.30 -25.54 -6.24
C ALA A 122 -12.29 -24.65 -7.01
N ASP A 123 -13.57 -24.70 -6.65
CA ASP A 123 -14.60 -23.87 -7.28
C ASP A 123 -14.37 -22.38 -6.97
N ASN A 124 -14.19 -22.03 -5.70
CA ASN A 124 -13.93 -20.67 -5.28
C ASN A 124 -12.61 -20.14 -5.84
N PHE A 125 -11.54 -20.93 -5.77
CA PHE A 125 -10.23 -20.55 -6.29
C PHE A 125 -10.27 -20.25 -7.80
N CYS A 126 -10.91 -21.11 -8.58
CA CYS A 126 -10.97 -20.96 -10.02
C CYS A 126 -11.96 -19.87 -10.47
N HIS A 127 -13.00 -19.60 -9.68
CA HIS A 127 -13.87 -18.45 -9.89
C HIS A 127 -13.09 -17.14 -9.66
N THR A 128 -12.40 -17.04 -8.56
CA THR A 128 -11.57 -15.88 -8.19
C THR A 128 -10.47 -15.61 -9.23
N LEU A 129 -9.87 -16.67 -9.80
CA LEU A 129 -8.92 -16.53 -10.90
C LEU A 129 -9.58 -16.15 -12.25
N GLY A 130 -10.91 -15.97 -12.29
CA GLY A 130 -11.65 -15.63 -13.51
C GLY A 130 -11.74 -16.78 -14.54
N PHE A 131 -11.48 -18.03 -14.11
CA PHE A 131 -11.65 -19.22 -14.95
C PHE A 131 -13.07 -19.78 -14.91
N CYS A 132 -13.86 -19.42 -13.89
CA CYS A 132 -15.26 -19.81 -13.72
C CYS A 132 -16.11 -18.55 -13.55
N LEU A 133 -17.29 -18.52 -14.19
CA LEU A 133 -18.13 -17.32 -14.27
C LEU A 133 -19.18 -17.19 -13.14
N GLU A 134 -19.44 -18.26 -12.39
CA GLU A 134 -20.44 -18.26 -11.33
C GLU A 134 -19.78 -18.28 -9.96
N GLY A 135 -20.00 -17.22 -9.19
CA GLY A 135 -19.70 -17.11 -7.76
C GLY A 135 -20.73 -16.18 -7.11
N GLU A 136 -21.11 -16.50 -5.89
CA GLU A 136 -22.01 -15.67 -5.10
C GLU A 136 -21.29 -14.37 -4.69
N GLU A 137 -21.87 -13.21 -4.98
CA GLU A 137 -21.43 -11.93 -4.40
C GLU A 137 -21.54 -12.00 -2.87
N CYS A 138 -20.56 -11.39 -2.17
CA CYS A 138 -20.60 -11.31 -0.71
C CYS A 138 -21.81 -10.51 -0.24
N GLU A 139 -22.89 -11.17 0.18
CA GLU A 139 -24.12 -10.53 0.67
C GLU A 139 -23.88 -9.60 1.85
N ASP A 140 -22.89 -9.90 2.70
CA ASP A 140 -22.66 -9.17 3.96
C ASP A 140 -22.30 -7.68 3.76
N THR A 141 -21.46 -7.33 2.79
CA THR A 141 -21.07 -5.92 2.56
C THR A 141 -22.19 -5.13 1.87
N TYR A 142 -22.96 -5.76 1.01
CA TYR A 142 -24.12 -5.14 0.39
C TYR A 142 -25.19 -4.81 1.44
N ASP A 143 -25.52 -5.76 2.31
CA ASP A 143 -26.46 -5.57 3.43
C ASP A 143 -25.95 -4.52 4.43
N TYR A 144 -24.65 -4.48 4.69
CA TYR A 144 -24.02 -3.44 5.48
C TYR A 144 -24.26 -2.06 4.88
N ALA A 145 -24.03 -1.89 3.57
CA ALA A 145 -24.24 -0.62 2.89
C ALA A 145 -25.72 -0.20 2.90
N ILE A 146 -26.67 -1.13 2.64
CA ILE A 146 -28.12 -0.87 2.71
C ILE A 146 -28.49 -0.38 4.11
N ARG A 147 -28.06 -1.09 5.15
CA ARG A 147 -28.33 -0.72 6.54
C ARG A 147 -27.80 0.66 6.87
N LEU A 148 -26.56 0.91 6.49
CA LEU A 148 -25.84 2.15 6.79
C LEU A 148 -26.46 3.36 6.09
N LEU A 149 -26.85 3.23 4.82
CA LEU A 149 -27.37 4.33 4.02
C LEU A 149 -28.86 4.60 4.25
N LYS A 150 -29.57 3.71 4.95
CA LYS A 150 -31.00 3.87 5.26
C LYS A 150 -31.30 5.15 6.03
N ASP A 151 -30.40 5.56 6.92
CA ASP A 151 -30.54 6.76 7.77
C ASP A 151 -29.66 7.93 7.30
N LYS A 152 -29.18 7.91 6.04
CA LYS A 152 -28.40 9.01 5.47
C LYS A 152 -29.24 10.30 5.43
N PRO A 153 -28.78 11.39 6.10
CA PRO A 153 -29.49 12.66 6.08
C PRO A 153 -29.33 13.35 4.72
N ASN A 154 -30.32 14.16 4.36
CA ASN A 154 -30.22 15.02 3.18
C ASN A 154 -29.45 16.30 3.51
N LYS A 155 -28.18 16.15 3.86
CA LYS A 155 -27.26 17.26 4.10
C LYS A 155 -26.22 17.33 2.98
N LYS A 156 -25.64 18.50 2.76
CA LYS A 156 -24.57 18.71 1.80
C LYS A 156 -23.33 19.22 2.50
N ARG A 157 -22.17 19.01 1.90
CA ARG A 157 -20.91 19.62 2.33
C ARG A 157 -21.05 21.13 2.27
N GLU A 158 -20.60 21.81 3.29
CA GLU A 158 -20.52 23.27 3.33
C GLU A 158 -19.43 23.75 2.37
N PRO A 159 -19.65 24.86 1.64
CA PRO A 159 -18.62 25.44 0.78
C PRO A 159 -17.50 26.04 1.62
N ILE A 160 -16.36 26.32 0.98
CA ILE A 160 -15.24 27.04 1.61
C ILE A 160 -15.71 28.44 2.07
N ASP A 161 -15.31 28.81 3.29
CA ASP A 161 -15.47 30.17 3.80
C ASP A 161 -14.22 31.00 3.46
N THR A 162 -14.30 31.76 2.36
CA THR A 162 -13.19 32.59 1.90
C THR A 162 -12.80 33.72 2.86
N THR A 163 -13.56 33.93 3.94
CA THR A 163 -13.28 34.93 4.97
C THR A 163 -12.62 34.37 6.22
N ALA A 164 -12.62 33.02 6.33
CA ALA A 164 -11.97 32.35 7.45
C ALA A 164 -10.44 32.41 7.34
N PRO A 165 -9.73 32.40 8.48
CA PRO A 165 -8.30 32.13 8.47
C PRO A 165 -8.03 30.71 7.94
N THR A 166 -6.80 30.45 7.53
CA THR A 166 -6.38 29.14 7.07
C THR A 166 -5.55 28.43 8.11
N LEU A 167 -5.57 27.08 8.08
CA LEU A 167 -4.65 26.22 8.79
C LEU A 167 -3.71 25.55 7.78
N ARG A 168 -2.49 25.25 8.21
CA ARG A 168 -1.47 24.56 7.40
C ARG A 168 -1.19 23.17 8.00
N MET A 169 -1.41 22.12 7.23
CA MET A 169 -1.17 20.74 7.63
C MET A 169 -0.02 20.15 6.81
N LEU A 170 1.03 19.72 7.49
CA LEU A 170 2.13 18.97 6.87
C LEU A 170 1.75 17.49 6.78
N GLN A 171 1.94 16.86 5.63
CA GLN A 171 1.92 15.40 5.49
C GLN A 171 3.33 14.88 5.25
N LEU A 172 3.75 13.97 6.13
CA LEU A 172 4.92 13.10 6.02
C LEU A 172 4.44 11.66 5.86
N THR A 173 5.03 10.92 4.93
CA THR A 173 4.69 9.52 4.66
C THR A 173 5.87 8.76 4.07
N ASP A 174 5.83 7.43 4.19
CA ASP A 174 6.77 6.53 3.53
C ASP A 174 8.22 7.02 3.71
N THR A 175 8.58 7.21 4.98
CA THR A 175 9.90 7.76 5.34
C THR A 175 10.98 6.76 5.01
N HIS A 176 10.74 5.47 5.27
CA HIS A 176 11.67 4.37 5.06
C HIS A 176 13.09 4.73 5.47
N PHE A 177 13.22 5.19 6.72
CA PHE A 177 14.52 5.58 7.27
C PHE A 177 15.42 4.36 7.45
N ASP A 178 16.59 4.42 6.80
CA ASP A 178 17.62 3.38 6.86
C ASP A 178 18.71 3.77 7.86
N PRO A 179 18.73 3.17 9.07
CA PRO A 179 19.73 3.47 10.08
C PRO A 179 21.13 2.99 9.70
N LEU A 180 21.26 2.08 8.73
CA LEU A 180 22.53 1.52 8.28
C LEU A 180 23.08 2.23 7.05
N TYR A 181 22.38 3.22 6.51
CA TYR A 181 22.78 3.97 5.32
C TYR A 181 24.18 4.58 5.46
N LYS A 182 25.00 4.38 4.45
CA LYS A 182 26.35 4.95 4.37
C LYS A 182 26.58 5.63 3.01
N GLU A 183 27.01 6.88 3.04
CA GLU A 183 27.50 7.57 1.86
C GLU A 183 28.70 6.84 1.26
N GLY A 184 28.73 6.71 -0.06
CA GLY A 184 29.80 6.01 -0.78
C GLY A 184 29.71 4.49 -0.78
N ALA A 185 28.66 3.92 -0.18
CA ALA A 185 28.42 2.49 -0.19
C ALA A 185 27.94 1.97 -1.56
N SER A 186 27.91 0.64 -1.72
CA SER A 186 27.39 0.03 -2.93
C SER A 186 25.88 0.14 -3.01
N VAL A 187 25.35 0.56 -4.16
CA VAL A 187 23.92 0.54 -4.46
C VAL A 187 23.43 -0.82 -4.97
N TYR A 188 24.33 -1.81 -5.04
CA TYR A 188 24.00 -3.19 -5.44
C TYR A 188 24.47 -4.17 -4.37
N CYS A 189 23.61 -5.05 -3.98
CA CYS A 189 23.83 -6.11 -2.99
C CYS A 189 22.87 -7.28 -3.24
N ASP A 190 22.90 -8.31 -2.38
CA ASP A 190 21.98 -9.44 -2.48
C ASP A 190 20.63 -9.20 -1.80
N ALA A 191 20.52 -8.16 -0.94
CA ALA A 191 19.28 -7.77 -0.27
C ALA A 191 18.40 -6.85 -1.15
N LYS A 192 17.21 -6.48 -0.66
CA LYS A 192 16.34 -5.48 -1.28
C LYS A 192 16.89 -4.07 -1.06
N VAL A 193 17.29 -3.76 0.18
CA VAL A 193 17.94 -2.50 0.54
C VAL A 193 19.44 -2.69 0.59
N CYS A 194 20.16 -1.81 -0.09
CA CYS A 194 21.61 -1.77 -0.17
C CYS A 194 22.16 -0.53 0.57
N CYS A 195 23.29 -0.02 0.14
CA CYS A 195 23.91 1.21 0.69
C CYS A 195 24.45 1.08 2.13
N HIS A 196 24.71 -0.14 2.59
CA HIS A 196 25.27 -0.43 3.93
C HIS A 196 26.77 -0.72 3.90
N GLU A 197 27.25 -1.41 2.86
CA GLU A 197 28.62 -1.87 2.77
C GLU A 197 29.45 -1.03 1.79
N PRO A 198 30.77 -0.88 2.03
CA PRO A 198 31.64 -0.17 1.13
C PRO A 198 31.54 -0.72 -0.30
N ALA A 199 31.49 0.16 -1.27
CA ALA A 199 31.45 -0.25 -2.67
C ALA A 199 32.66 -1.14 -2.99
N SER A 200 32.37 -2.37 -3.45
CA SER A 200 33.40 -3.26 -3.96
C SER A 200 34.05 -2.65 -5.23
N ASN A 201 35.24 -3.13 -5.60
CA ASN A 201 35.89 -2.69 -6.85
C ASN A 201 35.07 -2.97 -8.12
N TYR A 202 33.97 -3.73 -8.00
CA TYR A 202 33.05 -4.09 -9.09
C TYR A 202 31.84 -3.14 -9.20
N SER A 203 31.51 -2.34 -8.17
CA SER A 203 30.44 -1.36 -8.23
C SER A 203 30.99 0.02 -8.53
N ARG A 204 30.64 0.57 -9.70
CA ARG A 204 30.99 1.95 -10.08
C ARG A 204 29.99 2.98 -9.55
N ILE A 205 28.79 2.54 -9.20
CA ILE A 205 27.71 3.40 -8.70
C ILE A 205 27.67 3.29 -7.18
N LYS A 206 27.73 4.44 -6.54
CA LYS A 206 27.79 4.60 -5.08
C LYS A 206 26.63 5.46 -4.61
N SER A 207 26.21 5.20 -3.39
CA SER A 207 25.25 6.05 -2.69
C SER A 207 25.81 7.46 -2.46
N GLY A 208 24.96 8.46 -2.61
CA GLY A 208 25.28 9.86 -2.29
C GLY A 208 25.10 10.17 -0.79
N LYS A 209 25.29 11.44 -0.43
CA LYS A 209 25.04 11.93 0.94
C LYS A 209 23.57 11.86 1.33
N PHE A 210 22.67 12.14 0.39
CA PHE A 210 21.23 12.26 0.61
C PHE A 210 20.42 11.06 0.10
N GLY A 211 21.03 10.01 -0.41
CA GLY A 211 20.33 8.86 -0.94
C GLY A 211 20.83 8.40 -2.29
N SER A 212 20.11 7.46 -2.87
CA SER A 212 20.30 6.99 -4.25
C SER A 212 18.96 6.54 -4.82
N TYR A 213 18.74 6.72 -6.12
CA TYR A 213 17.58 6.18 -6.83
C TYR A 213 17.63 4.65 -7.05
N ILE A 214 18.69 3.98 -6.57
CA ILE A 214 18.93 2.57 -6.83
C ILE A 214 19.07 1.84 -5.49
N ASN A 215 18.10 1.01 -5.15
CA ASN A 215 18.11 0.07 -4.03
C ASN A 215 18.58 0.66 -2.67
N CYS A 216 18.29 1.92 -2.42
CA CYS A 216 18.66 2.59 -1.17
C CYS A 216 17.47 3.37 -0.65
N ASP A 217 17.31 3.32 0.64
CA ASP A 217 16.28 4.05 1.38
C ASP A 217 16.80 5.36 1.97
N THR A 218 16.01 6.00 2.81
CA THR A 218 16.23 7.36 3.28
C THR A 218 17.40 7.45 4.25
N SER A 219 18.37 8.31 3.90
CA SER A 219 19.48 8.65 4.79
C SER A 219 19.04 9.62 5.90
N LEU A 220 19.77 9.64 7.03
CA LEU A 220 19.56 10.63 8.09
C LEU A 220 19.73 12.07 7.56
N ASN A 221 20.62 12.31 6.60
CA ASN A 221 20.79 13.64 6.00
C ASN A 221 19.53 14.10 5.27
N THR A 222 18.84 13.21 4.57
CA THR A 222 17.57 13.52 3.89
C THR A 222 16.48 13.80 4.91
N LEU A 223 16.32 12.95 5.91
CA LEU A 223 15.34 13.13 7.00
C LEU A 223 15.53 14.46 7.72
N THR A 224 16.77 14.78 8.13
CA THR A 224 17.07 16.05 8.83
C THR A 224 16.84 17.25 7.91
N SER A 225 17.24 17.18 6.64
CA SER A 225 17.03 18.28 5.69
C SER A 225 15.57 18.53 5.38
N PHE A 226 14.75 17.48 5.32
CA PHE A 226 13.29 17.56 5.21
C PHE A 226 12.72 18.36 6.40
N ALA A 227 13.03 17.93 7.62
CA ALA A 227 12.48 18.54 8.83
C ALA A 227 12.82 20.04 8.91
N GLN A 228 14.06 20.43 8.55
CA GLN A 228 14.48 21.83 8.48
C GLN A 228 13.69 22.62 7.43
N ALA A 229 13.52 22.08 6.22
CA ALA A 229 12.80 22.77 5.16
C ALA A 229 11.29 22.89 5.45
N ALA A 230 10.68 21.83 5.97
CA ALA A 230 9.27 21.82 6.30
C ALA A 230 8.91 22.77 7.46
N LYS A 231 9.82 22.93 8.44
CA LYS A 231 9.67 23.91 9.53
C LYS A 231 9.52 25.34 9.02
N GLU A 232 10.29 25.73 8.01
CA GLU A 232 10.24 27.10 7.43
C GLU A 232 8.87 27.43 6.80
N LEU A 233 8.04 26.40 6.57
CA LEU A 233 6.69 26.56 6.05
C LEU A 233 5.64 26.76 7.15
N GLU A 234 6.04 26.77 8.42
CA GLU A 234 5.22 27.05 9.59
C GLU A 234 3.91 26.23 9.62
N PRO A 235 3.95 24.87 9.59
CA PRO A 235 2.74 24.06 9.71
C PRO A 235 2.12 24.21 11.10
N ASP A 236 0.78 24.20 11.17
CA ASP A 236 0.03 24.20 12.44
C ASP A 236 0.02 22.81 13.08
N PHE A 237 0.01 21.75 12.26
CA PHE A 237 0.07 20.36 12.71
C PHE A 237 0.59 19.43 11.62
N ILE A 238 0.95 18.22 12.03
CA ILE A 238 1.51 17.19 11.16
C ILE A 238 0.61 15.96 11.14
N ILE A 239 0.35 15.39 9.97
CA ILE A 239 -0.14 14.03 9.78
C ILE A 239 1.03 13.17 9.28
N TRP A 240 1.25 12.03 9.94
CA TRP A 240 2.37 11.13 9.64
C TRP A 240 1.81 9.75 9.29
N THR A 241 1.72 9.47 7.99
CA THR A 241 0.92 8.37 7.45
C THR A 241 1.71 7.06 7.25
N GLY A 242 2.66 6.76 8.15
CA GLY A 242 3.26 5.44 8.29
C GLY A 242 4.45 5.14 7.38
N ASP A 243 4.88 3.89 7.40
CA ASP A 243 6.05 3.31 6.73
C ASP A 243 7.36 3.99 7.12
N ASN A 244 7.75 3.75 8.36
CA ASN A 244 8.91 4.37 8.99
C ASN A 244 10.25 3.69 8.68
N PRO A 245 10.38 2.34 8.81
CA PRO A 245 11.64 1.65 8.59
C PRO A 245 11.91 1.42 7.11
N GLU A 246 13.16 1.14 6.80
CA GLU A 246 13.59 0.78 5.45
C GLU A 246 12.86 -0.47 4.92
N HIS A 247 12.90 -0.67 3.59
CA HIS A 247 12.30 -1.82 2.89
C HIS A 247 13.06 -3.12 3.14
N ASN A 248 13.38 -3.38 4.40
CA ASN A 248 14.06 -4.60 4.77
C ASN A 248 13.05 -5.75 4.81
N ASP A 249 13.04 -6.57 3.76
CA ASP A 249 12.28 -7.81 3.74
C ASP A 249 12.73 -8.71 4.93
N ALA A 250 12.35 -9.96 4.97
CA ALA A 250 12.74 -10.91 6.02
C ALA A 250 14.27 -11.24 6.09
N TYR A 251 15.14 -10.38 5.59
CA TYR A 251 16.59 -10.63 5.54
C TYR A 251 17.37 -9.58 6.32
N ASN A 252 17.97 -10.01 7.41
CA ASN A 252 18.83 -9.20 8.31
C ASN A 252 18.13 -8.02 9.03
N GLY A 253 16.80 -8.03 9.18
CA GLY A 253 16.06 -7.03 9.93
C GLY A 253 15.47 -7.58 11.23
N SER A 254 14.82 -6.70 11.99
CA SER A 254 14.16 -7.03 13.24
C SER A 254 13.05 -6.03 13.58
N GLN A 255 12.13 -6.41 14.45
CA GLN A 255 11.10 -5.50 14.97
C GLN A 255 11.71 -4.36 15.80
N GLU A 256 12.85 -4.58 16.45
CA GLU A 256 13.60 -3.57 17.19
C GLU A 256 14.17 -2.48 16.29
N GLU A 257 14.56 -2.83 15.05
CA GLU A 257 15.00 -1.83 14.05
C GLU A 257 13.82 -0.97 13.58
N VAL A 258 12.62 -1.53 13.45
CA VAL A 258 11.39 -0.77 13.18
C VAL A 258 11.16 0.30 14.27
N TYR A 259 11.25 -0.10 15.54
CA TYR A 259 11.09 0.83 16.67
C TYR A 259 12.20 1.90 16.70
N TYR A 260 13.43 1.53 16.38
CA TYR A 260 14.55 2.46 16.31
C TYR A 260 14.36 3.49 15.19
N ALA A 261 13.93 3.06 14.01
CA ALA A 261 13.64 3.95 12.90
C ALA A 261 12.51 4.94 13.25
N THR A 262 11.42 4.43 13.80
CA THR A 262 10.27 5.23 14.26
C THR A 262 10.68 6.28 15.31
N GLN A 263 11.47 5.86 16.32
CA GLN A 263 11.98 6.78 17.34
C GLN A 263 12.88 7.87 16.74
N THR A 264 13.76 7.50 15.80
CA THR A 264 14.66 8.47 15.15
C THR A 264 13.89 9.53 14.36
N ILE A 265 12.82 9.12 13.67
CA ILE A 265 11.95 10.06 12.94
C ILE A 265 11.23 10.98 13.93
N LYS A 266 10.67 10.42 15.02
CA LYS A 266 10.04 11.20 16.10
C LYS A 266 11.01 12.23 16.65
N ASP A 267 12.22 11.83 17.05
CA ASP A 267 13.24 12.73 17.60
C ASP A 267 13.58 13.85 16.61
N THR A 268 13.68 13.54 15.32
CA THR A 268 13.94 14.54 14.26
C THR A 268 12.80 15.55 14.12
N ILE A 269 11.56 15.08 14.21
CA ILE A 269 10.36 15.96 14.19
C ILE A 269 10.37 16.87 15.43
N GLU A 270 10.59 16.32 16.60
CA GLU A 270 10.61 17.09 17.87
C GLU A 270 11.75 18.10 17.91
N GLU A 271 12.94 17.75 17.43
CA GLU A 271 14.07 18.68 17.32
C GLU A 271 13.74 19.86 16.38
N ALA A 272 13.08 19.58 15.28
CA ALA A 272 12.76 20.61 14.30
C ALA A 272 11.58 21.49 14.74
N PHE A 273 10.47 20.89 15.15
CA PHE A 273 9.19 21.59 15.34
C PHE A 273 8.80 21.84 16.80
N GLY A 274 9.54 21.26 17.77
CA GLY A 274 9.18 21.36 19.19
C GLY A 274 7.85 20.66 19.49
N ASN A 275 6.99 21.32 20.25
CA ASN A 275 5.71 20.77 20.69
C ASN A 275 4.59 20.91 19.63
N ILE A 276 4.88 20.62 18.37
CA ILE A 276 3.85 20.60 17.33
C ILE A 276 2.93 19.39 17.53
N THR A 277 1.66 19.56 17.20
CA THR A 277 0.72 18.43 17.17
C THR A 277 1.03 17.50 16.02
N VAL A 278 1.16 16.19 16.30
CA VAL A 278 1.42 15.15 15.31
C VAL A 278 0.38 14.04 15.45
N TYR A 279 -0.12 13.55 14.33
CA TYR A 279 -1.05 12.42 14.25
C TYR A 279 -0.40 11.27 13.50
N PRO A 280 0.22 10.29 14.21
CA PRO A 280 0.86 9.14 13.60
C PRO A 280 -0.15 8.07 13.17
N VAL A 281 0.16 7.38 12.08
CA VAL A 281 -0.58 6.24 11.54
C VAL A 281 0.39 5.07 11.36
N ILE A 282 -0.10 3.85 11.45
CA ILE A 282 0.68 2.63 11.20
C ILE A 282 0.62 2.30 9.70
N GLY A 283 1.79 2.04 9.09
CA GLY A 283 1.90 1.46 7.75
C GLY A 283 2.16 -0.04 7.78
N ASN A 284 2.32 -0.65 6.62
CA ASN A 284 2.58 -2.10 6.51
C ASN A 284 4.02 -2.48 6.87
N HIS A 285 4.95 -1.51 6.87
CA HIS A 285 6.33 -1.71 7.31
C HIS A 285 6.54 -1.58 8.83
N GLU A 286 5.56 -1.17 9.61
CA GLU A 286 5.65 -1.14 11.07
C GLU A 286 5.66 -2.53 11.71
N VAL A 287 5.44 -3.59 10.93
CA VAL A 287 5.64 -4.99 11.33
C VAL A 287 6.85 -5.60 10.65
N TYR A 288 7.56 -6.48 11.35
CA TYR A 288 8.67 -7.21 10.76
C TYR A 288 8.44 -8.74 10.82
N PRO A 289 8.57 -9.46 9.69
CA PRO A 289 8.76 -8.94 8.33
C PRO A 289 7.57 -8.09 7.87
N ASN A 290 7.82 -7.11 7.00
CA ASN A 290 6.75 -6.26 6.48
C ASN A 290 5.62 -7.08 5.85
N ASP A 291 4.39 -6.59 5.88
CA ASP A 291 3.18 -7.26 5.39
C ASP A 291 2.87 -8.62 6.07
N LEU A 292 3.47 -8.95 7.22
CA LEU A 292 3.27 -10.23 7.88
C LEU A 292 2.89 -10.09 9.36
N TRP A 293 1.89 -9.28 9.65
CA TRP A 293 1.34 -9.21 10.99
C TRP A 293 0.60 -10.51 11.36
N LYS A 294 0.98 -11.08 12.48
CA LYS A 294 0.33 -12.29 12.98
C LYS A 294 -0.85 -11.91 13.88
N PRO A 295 -2.09 -12.29 13.55
CA PRO A 295 -3.26 -12.04 14.38
C PRO A 295 -3.02 -12.43 15.85
N GLY A 296 -3.34 -11.51 16.75
CA GLY A 296 -3.07 -11.64 18.19
C GLY A 296 -1.71 -11.09 18.64
N ASN A 297 -0.84 -10.62 17.77
CA ASN A 297 0.41 -9.96 18.14
C ASN A 297 0.21 -8.45 18.35
N TYR A 298 -0.51 -8.08 19.39
CA TYR A 298 -0.79 -6.67 19.71
C TYR A 298 0.37 -5.95 20.40
N LYS A 299 1.42 -6.68 20.81
CA LYS A 299 2.60 -6.08 21.46
C LYS A 299 3.27 -5.01 20.58
N ILE A 300 3.20 -5.15 19.26
CA ILE A 300 3.75 -4.17 18.31
C ILE A 300 3.10 -2.80 18.52
N PHE A 301 1.79 -2.76 18.71
CA PHE A 301 1.04 -1.52 18.93
C PHE A 301 1.32 -0.92 20.30
N GLU A 302 1.51 -1.75 21.33
CA GLU A 302 1.92 -1.30 22.67
C GLU A 302 3.27 -0.58 22.64
N GLU A 303 4.26 -1.15 21.96
CA GLU A 303 5.61 -0.57 21.85
C GLU A 303 5.60 0.72 20.99
N LEU A 304 4.84 0.74 19.88
CA LEU A 304 4.68 1.96 19.08
C LEU A 304 3.91 3.05 19.85
N ALA A 305 2.91 2.68 20.66
CA ALA A 305 2.19 3.63 21.51
C ALA A 305 3.12 4.31 22.53
N GLU A 306 4.06 3.58 23.12
CA GLU A 306 5.05 4.18 24.02
C GLU A 306 5.98 5.17 23.28
N ILE A 307 6.35 4.88 22.03
CA ILE A 307 7.13 5.81 21.21
C ILE A 307 6.32 7.07 20.92
N TYR A 308 5.05 6.95 20.54
CA TYR A 308 4.19 8.08 20.18
C TYR A 308 3.49 8.76 21.35
N LYS A 309 3.75 8.35 22.58
CA LYS A 309 3.00 8.71 23.78
C LYS A 309 2.73 10.20 23.94
N ASP A 310 3.72 11.04 23.66
CA ASP A 310 3.62 12.49 23.81
C ASP A 310 2.75 13.17 22.74
N TYR A 311 2.33 12.43 21.71
CA TYR A 311 1.47 12.93 20.63
C TYR A 311 -0.02 12.75 20.91
N PHE A 312 -0.38 11.87 21.87
CA PHE A 312 -1.78 11.68 22.26
C PHE A 312 -2.20 12.70 23.30
N PHE A 313 -3.31 13.40 23.04
CA PHE A 313 -3.91 14.36 23.98
C PHE A 313 -4.89 13.71 24.93
N ASP A 314 -5.42 12.54 24.55
CA ASP A 314 -6.49 11.83 25.23
C ASP A 314 -6.01 10.41 25.60
N GLU A 315 -6.21 10.05 26.87
CA GLU A 315 -5.92 8.69 27.37
C GLU A 315 -6.66 7.62 26.58
N GLU A 316 -7.92 7.89 26.15
CA GLU A 316 -8.70 6.95 25.34
C GLU A 316 -8.06 6.70 23.97
N ALA A 317 -7.46 7.75 23.36
CA ALA A 317 -6.73 7.63 22.10
C ALA A 317 -5.46 6.78 22.26
N TYR A 318 -4.67 7.05 23.31
CA TYR A 318 -3.49 6.25 23.65
C TYR A 318 -3.86 4.77 23.90
N GLU A 319 -4.87 4.50 24.72
CA GLU A 319 -5.33 3.13 25.01
C GLU A 319 -5.84 2.42 23.75
N SER A 320 -6.59 3.13 22.88
CA SER A 320 -7.07 2.59 21.62
C SER A 320 -5.93 2.23 20.69
N PHE A 321 -4.97 3.14 20.49
CA PHE A 321 -3.79 2.88 19.66
C PHE A 321 -2.95 1.73 20.23
N SER A 322 -2.64 1.76 21.52
CA SER A 322 -1.85 0.72 22.20
C SER A 322 -2.44 -0.67 22.04
N LYS A 323 -3.77 -0.76 22.02
CA LYS A 323 -4.47 -2.04 21.92
C LYS A 323 -4.75 -2.48 20.49
N TYR A 324 -5.04 -1.56 19.60
CA TYR A 324 -5.57 -1.86 18.27
C TYR A 324 -4.81 -1.21 17.11
N GLY A 325 -3.90 -0.28 17.36
CA GLY A 325 -3.18 0.47 16.34
C GLY A 325 -4.01 1.55 15.62
N TYR A 326 -5.28 1.75 15.99
CA TYR A 326 -6.13 2.83 15.49
C TYR A 326 -6.66 3.70 16.62
N TYR A 327 -6.97 4.97 16.32
CA TYR A 327 -7.48 5.92 17.33
C TYR A 327 -8.22 7.08 16.71
N THR A 328 -8.82 7.93 17.57
CA THR A 328 -9.43 9.19 17.17
C THR A 328 -9.24 10.25 18.23
N GLU A 329 -9.01 11.49 17.79
CA GLU A 329 -8.92 12.68 18.65
C GLU A 329 -9.56 13.88 17.97
N VAL A 330 -10.01 14.85 18.73
CA VAL A 330 -10.41 16.16 18.21
C VAL A 330 -9.22 17.09 18.25
N HIS A 331 -8.85 17.68 17.11
CA HIS A 331 -7.73 18.63 17.05
C HIS A 331 -7.96 19.81 18.02
N PRO A 332 -7.01 20.09 18.92
CA PRO A 332 -7.19 21.04 20.02
C PRO A 332 -7.72 22.40 19.56
N GLY A 333 -8.73 22.91 20.26
CA GLY A 333 -9.33 24.21 19.98
C GLY A 333 -10.19 24.31 18.72
N THR A 334 -10.51 23.17 18.09
CA THR A 334 -11.30 23.13 16.85
C THR A 334 -12.44 22.11 16.94
N ASN A 335 -13.23 22.03 15.85
CA ASN A 335 -14.21 20.97 15.62
C ASN A 335 -13.75 19.96 14.54
N LEU A 336 -12.45 19.82 14.35
CA LEU A 336 -11.86 18.84 13.45
C LEU A 336 -11.53 17.56 14.23
N ARG A 337 -12.18 16.47 13.89
CA ARG A 337 -11.84 15.13 14.38
C ARG A 337 -10.87 14.46 13.42
N ILE A 338 -9.78 13.97 13.96
CA ILE A 338 -8.83 13.10 13.26
C ILE A 338 -9.17 11.66 13.63
N ILE A 339 -9.25 10.80 12.61
CA ILE A 339 -9.43 9.35 12.74
C ILE A 339 -8.25 8.69 12.04
N ALA A 340 -7.42 8.00 12.78
CA ALA A 340 -6.30 7.21 12.27
C ALA A 340 -6.69 5.74 12.24
N LEU A 341 -6.63 5.11 11.06
CA LEU A 341 -6.92 3.71 10.84
C LEU A 341 -5.64 2.87 10.91
N ASN A 342 -5.81 1.56 11.03
CA ASN A 342 -4.71 0.60 10.99
C ASN A 342 -4.79 -0.23 9.71
N CYS A 343 -4.04 0.14 8.70
CA CYS A 343 -4.03 -0.52 7.38
C CYS A 343 -3.69 -2.02 7.45
N ILE A 344 -2.94 -2.46 8.46
CA ILE A 344 -2.50 -3.85 8.62
C ILE A 344 -3.68 -4.82 8.62
N TYR A 345 -4.82 -4.45 9.22
CA TYR A 345 -6.00 -5.31 9.26
C TYR A 345 -6.68 -5.52 7.91
N CYS A 346 -6.37 -4.65 6.97
CA CYS A 346 -6.89 -4.66 5.60
C CYS A 346 -5.82 -4.95 4.56
N ASP A 347 -4.66 -5.47 4.98
CA ASP A 347 -3.54 -5.77 4.10
C ASP A 347 -3.77 -7.06 3.30
N ALA A 348 -3.90 -6.94 1.99
CA ALA A 348 -4.03 -8.07 1.07
C ALA A 348 -2.71 -8.81 0.84
N ALA A 349 -1.57 -8.22 1.19
CA ALA A 349 -0.26 -8.87 1.14
C ALA A 349 0.03 -9.70 2.40
N ASP A 350 -0.74 -9.53 3.47
CA ASP A 350 -0.58 -10.31 4.68
C ASP A 350 -1.20 -11.71 4.56
N TYR A 351 -0.35 -12.69 4.29
CA TYR A 351 -0.76 -14.09 4.14
C TYR A 351 -1.30 -14.72 5.44
N HIS A 352 -1.08 -14.13 6.60
CA HIS A 352 -1.72 -14.58 7.84
C HIS A 352 -3.19 -14.16 7.87
N LEU A 353 -3.52 -12.98 7.39
CA LEU A 353 -4.90 -12.48 7.33
C LEU A 353 -5.76 -13.23 6.33
N LEU A 354 -5.21 -13.62 5.17
CA LEU A 354 -5.96 -14.31 4.10
C LEU A 354 -6.65 -15.61 4.53
N SER A 355 -6.32 -16.12 5.71
CA SER A 355 -6.92 -17.34 6.26
C SER A 355 -7.77 -17.10 7.50
N THR A 356 -8.01 -15.85 7.86
CA THR A 356 -8.80 -15.47 9.06
C THR A 356 -10.22 -15.08 8.69
N THR A 357 -11.04 -14.85 9.70
CA THR A 357 -12.39 -14.29 9.57
C THR A 357 -12.38 -12.77 9.62
N HIS A 358 -11.21 -12.14 9.55
CA HIS A 358 -10.98 -10.69 9.58
C HIS A 358 -11.68 -9.97 10.74
N GLU A 359 -11.66 -10.58 11.94
CA GLU A 359 -12.37 -10.04 13.11
C GLU A 359 -11.83 -8.69 13.55
N GLU A 360 -10.53 -8.46 13.41
CA GLU A 360 -9.88 -7.18 13.73
C GLU A 360 -10.37 -6.06 12.78
N ALA A 361 -10.38 -6.32 11.47
CA ALA A 361 -10.91 -5.36 10.51
C ALA A 361 -12.40 -5.09 10.73
N LYS A 362 -13.21 -6.14 11.00
CA LYS A 362 -14.64 -5.97 11.36
C LYS A 362 -14.82 -5.10 12.59
N ALA A 363 -14.01 -5.33 13.63
CA ALA A 363 -14.06 -4.54 14.85
C ALA A 363 -13.69 -3.07 14.59
N GLU A 364 -12.69 -2.80 13.77
CA GLU A 364 -12.31 -1.45 13.35
C GLU A 364 -13.44 -0.75 12.59
N PHE A 365 -14.11 -1.42 11.66
CA PHE A 365 -15.25 -0.82 10.94
C PHE A 365 -16.45 -0.55 11.83
N ILE A 366 -16.73 -1.39 12.82
CA ILE A 366 -17.77 -1.13 13.83
C ILE A 366 -17.40 0.09 14.67
N TRP A 367 -16.15 0.18 15.09
CA TRP A 367 -15.62 1.33 15.82
C TRP A 367 -15.67 2.61 14.96
N LEU A 368 -15.23 2.56 13.71
CA LEU A 368 -15.23 3.69 12.77
C LEU A 368 -16.65 4.24 12.55
N GLU A 369 -17.64 3.36 12.34
CA GLU A 369 -19.05 3.78 12.24
C GLU A 369 -19.50 4.51 13.51
N LYS A 370 -19.15 3.98 14.70
CA LYS A 370 -19.48 4.61 15.98
C LYS A 370 -18.87 6.01 16.09
N VAL A 371 -17.59 6.15 15.77
CA VAL A 371 -16.87 7.43 15.83
C VAL A 371 -17.46 8.44 14.85
N LEU A 372 -17.80 8.03 13.63
CA LEU A 372 -18.42 8.91 12.63
C LEU A 372 -19.82 9.39 13.06
N ARG A 373 -20.62 8.52 13.70
CA ARG A 373 -21.91 8.90 14.27
C ARG A 373 -21.77 9.87 15.45
N GLU A 374 -20.72 9.73 16.24
CA GLU A 374 -20.41 10.66 17.32
C GLU A 374 -19.99 12.01 16.76
N ALA A 375 -19.09 12.05 15.76
CA ALA A 375 -18.70 13.26 15.07
C ALA A 375 -19.90 14.00 14.44
N GLU A 376 -20.80 13.26 13.80
CA GLU A 376 -22.07 13.79 13.25
C GLU A 376 -22.93 14.46 14.34
N LYS A 377 -23.09 13.80 15.48
CA LYS A 377 -23.86 14.31 16.63
C LYS A 377 -23.25 15.57 17.23
N ASN A 378 -21.93 15.64 17.28
CA ASN A 378 -21.16 16.75 17.87
C ASN A 378 -20.96 17.91 16.89
N ASN A 379 -21.41 17.79 15.63
CA ASN A 379 -21.14 18.74 14.54
C ASN A 379 -19.62 18.93 14.29
N GLU A 380 -18.89 17.85 14.30
CA GLU A 380 -17.47 17.81 13.97
C GLU A 380 -17.28 17.50 12.48
N TYR A 381 -16.21 18.03 11.90
CA TYR A 381 -15.70 17.63 10.60
C TYR A 381 -14.61 16.57 10.78
N VAL A 382 -14.41 15.73 9.78
CA VAL A 382 -13.56 14.56 9.93
C VAL A 382 -12.48 14.51 8.85
N TYR A 383 -11.24 14.28 9.27
CA TYR A 383 -10.18 13.74 8.42
C TYR A 383 -9.94 12.28 8.79
N ILE A 384 -9.86 11.44 7.78
CA ILE A 384 -9.48 10.03 7.94
C ILE A 384 -8.05 9.88 7.44
N LEU A 385 -7.19 9.37 8.28
CA LEU A 385 -5.80 9.06 7.99
C LEU A 385 -5.66 7.55 7.91
N ASP A 386 -4.99 7.08 6.89
CA ASP A 386 -4.63 5.68 6.71
C ASP A 386 -3.28 5.62 5.99
N HIS A 387 -2.61 4.51 6.01
CA HIS A 387 -1.44 4.34 5.17
C HIS A 387 -1.84 3.91 3.76
N PHE A 388 -2.75 2.95 3.64
CA PHE A 388 -3.19 2.45 2.34
C PHE A 388 -4.20 3.40 1.66
N PRO A 389 -4.08 3.61 0.34
CA PRO A 389 -5.14 4.22 -0.44
C PRO A 389 -6.43 3.38 -0.39
N ILE A 390 -7.58 4.05 -0.35
CA ILE A 390 -8.90 3.39 -0.26
C ILE A 390 -9.16 2.35 -1.36
N ASN A 391 -8.56 2.52 -2.53
CA ASN A 391 -8.68 1.65 -3.71
C ASN A 391 -7.31 1.08 -4.11
N GLY A 392 -6.34 1.04 -3.18
CA GLY A 392 -4.98 0.61 -3.44
C GLY A 392 -4.86 -0.88 -3.77
N ASP A 393 -3.75 -1.24 -4.41
CA ASP A 393 -3.45 -2.62 -4.82
C ASP A 393 -3.35 -3.58 -3.64
N PHE A 394 -3.04 -3.04 -2.46
CA PHE A 394 -2.83 -3.81 -1.22
C PHE A 394 -4.01 -3.77 -0.26
N THR A 395 -5.06 -2.99 -0.53
CA THR A 395 -6.23 -2.93 0.35
C THR A 395 -7.21 -4.04 0.02
N LEU A 396 -7.58 -4.85 1.01
CA LEU A 396 -8.62 -5.87 0.88
C LEU A 396 -9.91 -5.25 0.31
N TYR A 397 -10.48 -5.92 -0.69
CA TYR A 397 -11.65 -5.44 -1.43
C TYR A 397 -12.85 -5.14 -0.51
N GLU A 398 -13.09 -5.98 0.50
CA GLU A 398 -14.16 -5.76 1.46
C GLU A 398 -13.93 -4.53 2.34
N CYS A 399 -12.68 -4.22 2.70
CA CYS A 399 -12.33 -2.98 3.39
C CYS A 399 -12.65 -1.76 2.54
N SER A 400 -12.23 -1.74 1.27
CA SER A 400 -12.55 -0.67 0.32
C SER A 400 -14.05 -0.45 0.19
N LYS A 401 -14.85 -1.53 0.06
CA LYS A 401 -16.31 -1.43 -0.03
C LYS A 401 -16.93 -0.83 1.23
N ARG A 402 -16.49 -1.28 2.41
CA ARG A 402 -17.01 -0.78 3.70
C ARG A 402 -16.63 0.69 3.90
N LEU A 403 -15.39 1.07 3.61
CA LEU A 403 -14.96 2.48 3.62
C LEU A 403 -15.84 3.32 2.69
N ARG A 404 -16.06 2.89 1.45
CA ARG A 404 -16.93 3.62 0.50
C ARG A 404 -18.37 3.79 1.02
N ALA A 405 -18.94 2.76 1.66
CA ALA A 405 -20.28 2.86 2.25
C ALA A 405 -20.31 3.90 3.40
N LEU A 406 -19.28 3.95 4.24
CA LEU A 406 -19.12 4.95 5.30
C LEU A 406 -18.92 6.36 4.71
N PHE A 407 -18.08 6.50 3.69
CA PHE A 407 -17.93 7.78 2.99
C PHE A 407 -19.25 8.27 2.40
N ASP A 408 -20.03 7.37 1.79
CA ASP A 408 -21.34 7.75 1.23
C ASP A 408 -22.31 8.18 2.35
N ARG A 409 -22.33 7.46 3.48
CA ARG A 409 -23.21 7.82 4.60
C ARG A 409 -22.87 9.16 5.25
N PHE A 410 -21.58 9.46 5.36
CA PHE A 410 -21.06 10.61 6.10
C PHE A 410 -20.38 11.67 5.19
N ASP A 411 -20.71 11.70 3.90
CA ASP A 411 -20.07 12.54 2.88
C ASP A 411 -20.04 14.04 3.21
N TYR A 412 -21.02 14.51 3.99
CA TYR A 412 -21.14 15.92 4.36
C TYR A 412 -20.29 16.33 5.58
N ILE A 413 -19.71 15.39 6.34
CA ILE A 413 -18.78 15.68 7.43
C ILE A 413 -17.34 15.25 7.13
N ILE A 414 -17.11 14.22 6.34
CA ILE A 414 -15.76 13.78 5.95
C ILE A 414 -15.18 14.75 4.95
N ARG A 415 -14.07 15.39 5.27
CA ARG A 415 -13.42 16.42 4.46
C ARG A 415 -12.26 15.92 3.62
N GLY A 416 -11.61 14.84 4.01
CA GLY A 416 -10.53 14.23 3.27
C GLY A 416 -10.15 12.85 3.80
N TYR A 417 -9.51 12.07 2.95
CA TYR A 417 -8.82 10.83 3.27
C TYR A 417 -7.37 10.98 2.80
N PHE A 418 -6.41 10.75 3.68
CA PHE A 418 -5.00 10.99 3.44
C PHE A 418 -4.22 9.70 3.57
N SER A 419 -3.44 9.37 2.55
CA SER A 419 -2.69 8.12 2.50
C SER A 419 -1.30 8.30 1.87
N GLY A 420 -0.50 7.24 1.91
CA GLY A 420 0.82 7.10 1.31
C GLY A 420 0.94 5.84 0.50
N HIS A 421 1.91 4.98 0.86
CA HIS A 421 2.14 3.62 0.38
C HIS A 421 2.62 3.49 -1.06
N THR A 422 2.04 4.24 -1.99
CA THR A 422 2.37 4.10 -3.42
C THR A 422 3.68 4.79 -3.82
N HIS A 423 4.25 5.58 -2.92
CA HIS A 423 5.42 6.47 -3.15
C HIS A 423 5.20 7.50 -4.26
N GLN A 424 4.03 7.52 -4.87
CA GLN A 424 3.68 8.41 -5.98
C GLN A 424 2.70 9.48 -5.53
N GLU A 425 2.79 10.65 -6.16
CA GLU A 425 1.75 11.66 -6.03
C GLU A 425 0.53 11.27 -6.85
N ASP A 426 -0.58 11.01 -6.16
CA ASP A 426 -1.84 10.67 -6.82
C ASP A 426 -3.05 11.25 -6.09
N ILE A 427 -4.19 11.22 -6.77
CA ILE A 427 -5.51 11.37 -6.21
C ILE A 427 -6.38 10.20 -6.66
N SER A 428 -7.23 9.70 -5.78
CA SER A 428 -8.21 8.67 -6.14
C SER A 428 -9.63 9.12 -5.75
N PRO A 429 -10.61 9.04 -6.67
CA PRO A 429 -11.97 9.45 -6.38
C PRO A 429 -12.67 8.46 -5.46
N VAL A 430 -13.43 8.97 -4.50
CA VAL A 430 -14.38 8.18 -3.71
C VAL A 430 -15.79 8.46 -4.24
N ARG A 431 -16.47 7.43 -4.72
CA ARG A 431 -17.81 7.54 -5.32
C ARG A 431 -18.87 7.00 -4.39
N ARG A 432 -20.12 7.41 -4.59
CA ARG A 432 -21.27 6.81 -3.91
C ARG A 432 -21.29 5.30 -4.10
N TYR A 433 -21.81 4.62 -3.10
CA TYR A 433 -21.86 3.16 -3.11
C TYR A 433 -22.82 2.62 -4.18
N PHE A 434 -24.03 3.19 -4.29
CA PHE A 434 -25.05 2.81 -5.26
C PHE A 434 -25.15 3.81 -6.43
N GLU A 435 -25.69 3.34 -7.54
CA GLU A 435 -25.95 4.19 -8.71
C GLU A 435 -27.03 5.27 -8.43
N PRO A 436 -26.91 6.48 -8.99
CA PRO A 436 -25.75 6.99 -9.72
C PRO A 436 -24.56 7.18 -8.80
N ARG A 437 -23.34 6.99 -9.32
CA ARG A 437 -22.09 7.00 -8.54
C ARG A 437 -21.27 8.30 -8.75
N PRO A 438 -21.79 9.48 -8.38
CA PRO A 438 -21.01 10.71 -8.44
C PRO A 438 -19.84 10.64 -7.45
N ILE A 439 -18.78 11.37 -7.74
CA ILE A 439 -17.66 11.54 -6.82
C ILE A 439 -18.14 12.36 -5.63
N ILE A 440 -17.83 11.90 -4.42
CA ILE A 440 -18.25 12.53 -3.15
C ILE A 440 -17.07 12.94 -2.28
N ASN A 441 -15.89 12.39 -2.53
CA ASN A 441 -14.67 12.72 -1.83
C ASN A 441 -13.44 12.39 -2.69
N ILE A 442 -12.27 12.77 -2.20
CA ILE A 442 -10.97 12.44 -2.77
C ILE A 442 -10.10 11.77 -1.69
N ASN A 443 -9.42 10.72 -2.07
CA ASN A 443 -8.25 10.22 -1.38
C ASN A 443 -7.02 10.97 -1.93
N TYR A 444 -6.33 11.67 -1.03
CA TYR A 444 -5.08 12.38 -1.31
C TYR A 444 -3.91 11.44 -1.00
N ILE A 445 -3.24 10.96 -2.02
CA ILE A 445 -2.11 10.06 -1.92
C ILE A 445 -0.83 10.89 -2.02
N ALA A 446 -0.04 10.95 -0.95
CA ALA A 446 1.19 11.74 -0.94
C ALA A 446 2.38 10.90 -1.42
N PRO A 447 3.36 11.52 -2.12
CA PRO A 447 4.60 10.85 -2.48
C PRO A 447 5.52 10.68 -1.27
N SER A 448 6.42 9.70 -1.35
CA SER A 448 7.33 9.30 -0.27
C SER A 448 8.45 10.30 0.01
N LEU A 449 9.00 10.23 1.22
CA LEU A 449 10.31 10.81 1.54
C LEU A 449 11.44 9.89 1.04
N SER A 450 11.20 8.59 0.89
CA SER A 450 12.17 7.63 0.40
C SER A 450 12.49 7.79 -1.09
N THR A 451 13.68 7.33 -1.46
CA THR A 451 14.19 7.31 -2.84
C THR A 451 14.13 5.92 -3.48
N SER A 452 13.65 4.90 -2.75
CA SER A 452 13.78 3.48 -3.12
C SER A 452 13.16 3.14 -4.48
N ASP A 453 12.04 3.75 -4.84
CA ASP A 453 11.34 3.53 -6.11
C ASP A 453 11.76 4.50 -7.23
N GLY A 454 12.89 5.16 -7.04
CA GLY A 454 13.47 6.09 -8.02
C GLY A 454 12.83 7.48 -7.99
N GLY A 455 12.06 7.80 -6.93
CA GLY A 455 11.47 9.10 -6.71
C GLY A 455 12.41 10.11 -6.05
N ASN A 456 12.13 11.39 -6.22
CA ASN A 456 12.75 12.44 -5.42
C ASN A 456 12.10 12.50 -4.03
N PRO A 457 12.88 12.67 -2.95
CA PRO A 457 12.32 12.91 -1.61
C PRO A 457 11.28 14.02 -1.64
N SER A 458 10.14 13.77 -1.03
CA SER A 458 8.97 14.64 -1.17
C SER A 458 8.22 14.79 0.15
N PHE A 459 7.54 15.93 0.34
CA PHE A 459 6.55 16.15 1.39
C PHE A 459 5.50 17.15 0.91
N ARG A 460 4.39 17.25 1.61
CA ARG A 460 3.24 18.06 1.18
C ARG A 460 2.71 18.94 2.30
N ILE A 461 2.33 20.18 1.97
CA ILE A 461 1.62 21.11 2.86
C ILE A 461 0.23 21.38 2.30
N TYR A 462 -0.81 21.15 3.10
CA TYR A 462 -2.19 21.50 2.79
C TYR A 462 -2.57 22.84 3.38
N THR A 463 -3.35 23.61 2.64
CA THR A 463 -4.06 24.80 3.12
C THR A 463 -5.52 24.46 3.36
N ILE A 464 -6.00 24.70 4.57
CA ILE A 464 -7.30 24.28 5.07
C ILE A 464 -8.11 25.50 5.48
N ASP A 465 -9.39 25.54 5.13
CA ASP A 465 -10.36 26.48 5.69
C ASP A 465 -10.61 26.16 7.17
N SER A 466 -10.27 27.11 8.08
CA SER A 466 -10.37 26.87 9.52
C SER A 466 -11.81 26.72 10.03
N ASN A 467 -12.82 27.18 9.31
CA ASN A 467 -14.22 27.05 9.69
C ASN A 467 -14.83 25.73 9.19
N THR A 468 -14.76 25.48 7.89
CA THR A 468 -15.43 24.33 7.25
C THR A 468 -14.53 23.10 7.15
N LYS A 469 -13.25 23.23 7.44
CA LYS A 469 -12.22 22.18 7.32
C LYS A 469 -12.08 21.61 5.90
N ASN A 470 -12.60 22.29 4.89
CA ASN A 470 -12.36 21.93 3.50
C ASN A 470 -10.89 22.18 3.13
N ILE A 471 -10.34 21.30 2.30
CA ILE A 471 -9.02 21.51 1.71
C ILE A 471 -9.15 22.55 0.60
N ILE A 472 -8.41 23.66 0.74
CA ILE A 472 -8.37 24.72 -0.26
C ILE A 472 -7.38 24.36 -1.36
N ASP A 473 -6.15 23.99 -0.95
CA ASP A 473 -5.05 23.67 -1.87
C ASP A 473 -4.04 22.77 -1.17
N TYR A 474 -3.10 22.21 -1.94
CA TYR A 474 -1.84 21.71 -1.40
C TYR A 474 -0.65 22.17 -2.23
N GLU A 475 0.48 22.29 -1.57
CA GLU A 475 1.79 22.62 -2.10
C GLU A 475 2.68 21.37 -2.02
N GLN A 476 3.15 20.86 -3.17
CA GLN A 476 4.05 19.73 -3.23
C GLN A 476 5.50 20.20 -3.27
N TYR A 477 6.29 19.80 -2.28
CA TYR A 477 7.72 20.09 -2.17
C TYR A 477 8.55 18.87 -2.51
N ARG A 478 9.70 19.09 -3.17
CA ARG A 478 10.63 18.05 -3.58
C ARG A 478 12.08 18.51 -3.50
N MET A 479 12.97 17.57 -3.20
CA MET A 479 14.40 17.77 -3.28
C MET A 479 14.95 17.06 -4.53
N ASN A 480 15.63 17.77 -5.41
CA ASN A 480 16.35 17.13 -6.52
C ASN A 480 17.56 16.37 -5.95
N LEU A 481 17.45 15.04 -5.87
CA LEU A 481 18.45 14.18 -5.25
C LEU A 481 19.81 14.22 -5.97
N THR A 482 19.80 14.28 -7.30
CA THR A 482 21.05 14.39 -8.10
C THR A 482 21.78 15.67 -7.73
N GLU A 483 21.09 16.80 -7.78
CA GLU A 483 21.65 18.12 -7.46
C GLU A 483 22.14 18.18 -6.01
N ALA A 484 21.36 17.65 -5.05
CA ALA A 484 21.73 17.61 -3.64
C ALA A 484 23.02 16.81 -3.41
N ASN A 485 23.14 15.64 -4.03
CA ASN A 485 24.34 14.82 -3.93
C ASN A 485 25.56 15.47 -4.62
N GLU A 486 25.40 16.12 -5.77
CA GLU A 486 26.47 16.82 -6.48
C GLU A 486 26.98 18.04 -5.71
N LYS A 487 26.08 18.81 -5.10
CA LYS A 487 26.42 20.01 -4.32
C LYS A 487 26.80 19.72 -2.87
N GLY A 488 26.43 18.53 -2.35
CA GLY A 488 26.58 18.20 -0.92
C GLY A 488 25.64 18.97 0.00
N GLU A 489 24.60 19.60 -0.56
CA GLU A 489 23.63 20.46 0.12
C GLU A 489 22.21 20.16 -0.40
N ALA A 490 21.24 19.93 0.50
CA ALA A 490 19.85 19.70 0.15
C ALA A 490 19.11 21.03 -0.08
N THR A 491 18.43 21.15 -1.20
CA THR A 491 17.54 22.26 -1.50
C THR A 491 16.16 21.72 -1.82
N TRP A 492 15.16 22.18 -1.08
CA TRP A 492 13.76 21.79 -1.27
C TRP A 492 13.01 22.86 -2.06
N HIS A 493 12.31 22.44 -3.10
CA HIS A 493 11.62 23.34 -4.02
C HIS A 493 10.13 23.06 -4.03
N LEU A 494 9.31 24.12 -4.13
CA LEU A 494 7.93 24.02 -4.50
C LEU A 494 7.84 23.48 -5.94
N SER A 495 7.39 22.24 -6.09
CA SER A 495 7.19 21.62 -7.41
C SER A 495 5.97 22.23 -8.10
N HIS A 496 4.84 22.29 -7.39
CA HIS A 496 3.58 22.87 -7.88
C HIS A 496 2.57 23.03 -6.74
N LYS A 497 1.47 23.74 -7.07
CA LYS A 497 0.24 23.78 -6.30
C LYS A 497 -0.82 22.92 -6.98
N ALA A 498 -1.67 22.25 -6.18
CA ALA A 498 -2.70 21.40 -6.70
C ALA A 498 -3.72 22.16 -7.53
N THR A 499 -4.16 23.34 -7.09
CA THR A 499 -5.11 24.17 -7.82
C THR A 499 -4.60 24.56 -9.20
N GLU A 500 -3.31 24.84 -9.34
CA GLU A 500 -2.66 25.12 -10.62
C GLU A 500 -2.58 23.86 -11.49
N LEU A 501 -2.15 22.73 -10.90
CA LEU A 501 -2.03 21.46 -11.61
C LEU A 501 -3.35 20.95 -12.15
N PHE A 502 -4.41 20.99 -11.35
CA PHE A 502 -5.74 20.51 -11.72
C PHE A 502 -6.59 21.58 -12.42
N ASN A 503 -6.11 22.82 -12.52
CA ASN A 503 -6.82 23.97 -13.08
C ASN A 503 -8.22 24.15 -12.45
N VAL A 504 -8.24 24.23 -11.11
CA VAL A 504 -9.43 24.43 -10.29
C VAL A 504 -9.24 25.64 -9.38
N THR A 505 -10.35 26.20 -8.86
CA THR A 505 -10.29 27.33 -7.93
C THR A 505 -9.86 26.88 -6.52
N ASP A 506 -10.36 25.71 -6.12
CA ASP A 506 -10.03 25.03 -4.88
C ASP A 506 -10.31 23.53 -5.00
N LEU A 507 -9.84 22.74 -4.03
CA LEU A 507 -9.92 21.28 -4.09
C LEU A 507 -11.31 20.70 -3.73
N THR A 508 -12.34 21.54 -3.55
CA THR A 508 -13.73 21.05 -3.46
C THR A 508 -14.34 20.81 -4.84
N GLU A 509 -13.70 21.27 -5.91
CA GLU A 509 -14.07 20.99 -7.30
C GLU A 509 -13.66 19.57 -7.75
N ILE A 510 -14.00 18.58 -6.95
CA ILE A 510 -13.50 17.19 -7.05
C ILE A 510 -13.76 16.53 -8.41
N GLU A 511 -14.90 16.81 -9.07
CA GLU A 511 -15.17 16.29 -10.41
C GLU A 511 -14.25 16.89 -11.48
N ASN A 512 -13.80 18.13 -11.31
CA ASN A 512 -12.91 18.79 -12.26
C ASN A 512 -11.48 18.27 -12.10
N MET A 513 -11.04 17.98 -10.88
CA MET A 513 -9.72 17.40 -10.63
C MET A 513 -9.54 16.06 -11.37
N THR A 514 -10.57 15.22 -11.43
CA THR A 514 -10.51 13.91 -12.10
C THR A 514 -10.58 13.98 -13.64
N LYS A 515 -10.76 15.16 -14.21
CA LYS A 515 -10.75 15.40 -15.67
C LYS A 515 -9.40 15.85 -16.21
N ILE A 516 -8.36 15.84 -15.39
CA ILE A 516 -7.02 16.28 -15.78
C ILE A 516 -6.48 15.49 -16.98
N ASN A 517 -5.68 16.17 -17.81
CA ASN A 517 -4.94 15.51 -18.87
C ASN A 517 -3.72 14.77 -18.29
N VAL A 518 -3.88 13.47 -18.04
CA VAL A 518 -2.83 12.63 -17.45
C VAL A 518 -1.57 12.52 -18.32
N GLU A 519 -1.71 12.60 -19.66
CA GLU A 519 -0.56 12.51 -20.58
C GLU A 519 0.25 13.82 -20.65
N GLY A 520 -0.25 14.89 -20.04
CA GLY A 520 0.38 16.21 -20.01
C GLY A 520 1.20 16.45 -18.74
N GLU A 521 0.97 17.64 -18.16
CA GLU A 521 1.73 18.12 -17.00
C GLU A 521 1.56 17.21 -15.76
N TYR A 522 0.41 16.54 -15.61
CA TYR A 522 0.17 15.65 -14.46
C TYR A 522 1.18 14.51 -14.40
N ILE A 523 1.38 13.77 -15.50
CA ILE A 523 2.35 12.66 -15.51
C ILE A 523 3.77 13.16 -15.30
N MET A 524 4.09 14.35 -15.82
CA MET A 524 5.39 14.98 -15.61
C MET A 524 5.63 15.31 -14.14
N LYS A 525 4.61 15.78 -13.42
CA LYS A 525 4.70 16.12 -11.99
C LYS A 525 4.68 14.87 -11.10
N ARG A 526 3.89 13.86 -11.44
CA ARG A 526 3.85 12.59 -10.73
C ARG A 526 5.21 11.92 -10.63
N TYR A 527 5.96 11.94 -11.72
CA TYR A 527 7.32 11.37 -11.79
C TYR A 527 8.42 12.42 -11.68
N ALA A 528 8.12 13.62 -11.18
CA ALA A 528 8.97 14.79 -11.25
C ALA A 528 10.46 14.52 -11.02
N ASP A 529 11.23 14.93 -12.01
CA ASP A 529 12.69 15.07 -12.04
C ASP A 529 13.53 13.78 -12.00
N THR A 530 12.95 12.60 -11.74
CA THR A 530 13.69 11.34 -11.64
C THR A 530 13.32 10.33 -12.69
N ALA A 531 12.07 10.37 -13.13
CA ALA A 531 11.64 9.51 -14.20
C ALA A 531 12.55 9.76 -15.40
N THR A 532 13.18 8.71 -15.87
CA THR A 532 13.80 8.76 -17.18
C THR A 532 12.76 9.19 -18.20
N GLU A 533 13.14 9.93 -19.27
CA GLU A 533 12.22 10.23 -20.38
C GLU A 533 11.41 9.00 -20.80
N LYS A 534 12.00 7.80 -20.65
CA LYS A 534 11.37 6.52 -20.94
C LYS A 534 10.18 6.24 -20.02
N GLN A 535 10.25 6.53 -18.71
CA GLN A 535 9.13 6.31 -17.77
C GLN A 535 8.00 7.32 -18.01
N MET A 536 8.35 8.59 -18.25
CA MET A 536 7.37 9.65 -18.55
C MET A 536 6.56 9.39 -19.84
N HIS A 537 7.14 8.66 -20.79
CA HIS A 537 6.50 8.29 -22.05
C HIS A 537 6.06 6.83 -22.11
N ASP A 538 6.20 6.07 -21.00
CA ASP A 538 5.72 4.70 -20.94
C ASP A 538 4.19 4.68 -20.92
N LYS A 539 3.62 4.13 -21.99
CA LYS A 539 2.16 4.04 -22.13
C LYS A 539 1.49 3.25 -21.02
N LYS A 540 2.20 2.29 -20.40
CA LYS A 540 1.69 1.48 -19.30
C LYS A 540 1.59 2.34 -18.04
N GLU A 541 2.59 3.13 -17.72
CA GLU A 541 2.59 4.02 -16.55
C GLU A 541 1.57 5.15 -16.70
N ILE A 542 1.47 5.75 -17.88
CA ILE A 542 0.41 6.73 -18.19
C ILE A 542 -0.98 6.11 -18.01
N LYS A 543 -1.16 4.86 -18.45
CA LYS A 543 -2.43 4.15 -18.32
C LYS A 543 -2.76 3.88 -16.86
N LYS A 544 -1.80 3.40 -16.07
CA LYS A 544 -1.96 3.20 -14.62
C LYS A 544 -2.38 4.48 -13.91
N ALA A 545 -1.67 5.59 -14.13
CA ALA A 545 -2.00 6.89 -13.56
C ALA A 545 -3.42 7.34 -13.92
N LYS A 546 -3.83 7.17 -15.19
CA LYS A 546 -5.19 7.45 -15.63
C LYS A 546 -6.22 6.58 -14.92
N CYS A 547 -5.93 5.31 -14.74
CA CYS A 547 -6.82 4.38 -14.05
C CYS A 547 -6.96 4.74 -12.57
N THR A 548 -5.89 5.13 -11.87
CA THR A 548 -5.96 5.60 -10.48
C THR A 548 -6.93 6.77 -10.31
N ILE A 549 -6.87 7.77 -11.21
CA ILE A 549 -7.72 8.96 -11.14
C ILE A 549 -9.18 8.69 -11.53
N THR A 550 -9.44 7.66 -12.33
CA THR A 550 -10.77 7.45 -12.90
C THR A 550 -11.55 6.31 -12.27
N THR A 551 -10.90 5.39 -11.58
CA THR A 551 -11.53 4.23 -10.92
C THR A 551 -11.62 4.42 -9.42
N ASP A 552 -12.58 3.77 -8.81
CA ASP A 552 -12.87 3.84 -7.38
C ASP A 552 -12.93 2.46 -6.71
N SER A 553 -12.48 1.44 -7.42
CA SER A 553 -12.30 0.09 -6.89
C SER A 553 -11.06 -0.55 -7.47
N HIS A 554 -10.41 -1.42 -6.71
CA HIS A 554 -9.25 -2.17 -7.18
C HIS A 554 -9.58 -3.02 -8.41
N VAL A 555 -10.76 -3.67 -8.45
CA VAL A 555 -11.20 -4.47 -9.61
C VAL A 555 -11.32 -3.63 -10.87
N ASP A 556 -11.89 -2.42 -10.78
CA ASP A 556 -12.00 -1.52 -11.93
C ASP A 556 -10.64 -0.97 -12.34
N TYR A 557 -9.74 -0.72 -11.37
CA TYR A 557 -8.35 -0.32 -11.62
C TYR A 557 -7.59 -1.39 -12.41
N VAL A 558 -7.61 -2.64 -11.95
CA VAL A 558 -6.95 -3.78 -12.61
C VAL A 558 -7.46 -3.97 -14.04
N LYS A 559 -8.79 -3.90 -14.23
CA LYS A 559 -9.40 -3.96 -15.57
C LYS A 559 -8.99 -2.78 -16.45
N CYS A 560 -9.00 -1.58 -15.91
CA CYS A 560 -8.62 -0.35 -16.61
C CYS A 560 -7.15 -0.38 -17.02
N ALA A 561 -6.25 -0.74 -16.09
CA ALA A 561 -4.81 -0.78 -16.32
C ALA A 561 -4.37 -1.96 -17.19
N GLU A 562 -5.27 -2.88 -17.53
CA GLU A 562 -4.99 -4.13 -18.28
C GLU A 562 -3.87 -4.94 -17.61
N ILE A 563 -3.90 -5.00 -16.29
CA ILE A 563 -2.92 -5.75 -15.52
C ILE A 563 -3.11 -7.23 -15.83
N GLY A 564 -2.06 -7.84 -16.37
CA GLY A 564 -2.16 -9.22 -16.88
C GLY A 564 -2.32 -10.25 -15.75
N LEU A 565 -3.03 -11.35 -16.05
CA LEU A 565 -3.34 -12.49 -15.17
C LEU A 565 -2.15 -13.09 -14.37
N PHE A 566 -0.92 -12.69 -14.67
CA PHE A 566 0.32 -13.17 -14.03
C PHE A 566 1.17 -12.04 -13.45
N SER A 567 0.62 -10.84 -13.31
CA SER A 567 1.28 -9.77 -12.57
C SER A 567 1.03 -9.92 -11.06
N ALA A 568 1.91 -9.39 -10.24
CA ALA A 568 1.70 -9.30 -8.80
C ALA A 568 0.36 -8.60 -8.51
N ASP A 569 0.10 -7.49 -9.17
CA ASP A 569 -1.13 -6.70 -9.06
C ASP A 569 -2.40 -7.53 -9.34
N TYR A 570 -2.39 -8.41 -10.34
CA TYR A 570 -3.51 -9.33 -10.60
C TYR A 570 -3.65 -10.36 -9.49
N PHE A 571 -2.53 -10.82 -8.96
CA PHE A 571 -2.50 -11.80 -7.87
C PHE A 571 -3.14 -11.21 -6.61
N TYR A 572 -2.79 -9.97 -6.25
CA TYR A 572 -3.42 -9.25 -5.14
C TYR A 572 -4.91 -9.01 -5.37
N SER A 573 -5.35 -8.73 -6.61
CA SER A 573 -6.78 -8.61 -6.91
C SER A 573 -7.54 -9.91 -6.66
N VAL A 574 -6.91 -11.04 -6.99
CA VAL A 574 -7.47 -12.37 -6.78
C VAL A 574 -7.55 -12.73 -5.29
N PHE A 575 -6.51 -12.42 -4.52
CA PHE A 575 -6.54 -12.62 -3.07
C PHE A 575 -7.55 -11.72 -2.38
N ASN A 576 -7.73 -10.50 -2.85
CA ASN A 576 -8.79 -9.61 -2.40
C ASN A 576 -10.20 -10.20 -2.58
N ASP A 577 -10.44 -10.89 -3.70
CA ASP A 577 -11.73 -11.56 -3.94
C ASP A 577 -11.91 -12.82 -3.06
N ILE A 578 -10.84 -13.59 -2.79
CA ILE A 578 -10.90 -14.79 -1.92
C ILE A 578 -11.17 -14.41 -0.45
N SER A 579 -10.60 -13.30 0.02
CA SER A 579 -10.81 -12.82 1.39
C SER A 579 -12.22 -12.25 1.63
N GLY A 580 -13.02 -12.07 0.59
CA GLY A 580 -14.39 -11.54 0.64
C GLY A 580 -15.42 -12.42 1.38
N GLU A 581 -15.03 -13.57 1.91
CA GLU A 581 -15.94 -14.44 2.70
C GLU A 581 -16.10 -14.01 4.18
N TRP A 582 -16.31 -12.71 4.42
CA TRP A 582 -16.56 -12.20 5.78
C TRP A 582 -17.88 -12.69 6.40
N GLY A 583 -18.74 -13.35 5.64
CA GLY A 583 -20.11 -13.68 6.01
C GLY A 583 -20.44 -15.15 6.21
N LYS A 584 -19.57 -16.12 5.88
CA LYS A 584 -19.90 -17.53 6.11
C LYS A 584 -19.86 -17.86 7.61
N LYS A 585 -21.05 -17.99 8.22
CA LYS A 585 -21.19 -18.65 9.51
C LYS A 585 -20.65 -20.06 9.38
N GLU A 586 -19.74 -20.45 10.28
CA GLU A 586 -19.47 -21.88 10.51
C GLU A 586 -20.82 -22.54 10.83
N GLU A 587 -21.35 -23.32 9.92
CA GLU A 587 -22.40 -24.28 10.27
C GLU A 587 -21.77 -25.29 11.24
N LYS A 588 -22.29 -25.27 12.47
CA LYS A 588 -21.94 -26.22 13.53
C LYS A 588 -22.42 -27.62 13.16
#